data_894dcbf757fe31e42204b07100d78a56
#
_entry.id   894dcbf757fe31e42204b07100d78a56
#
_cell.length_a   1.000
_cell.length_b   1.000
_cell.length_c   1.000
_cell.angle_alpha   90.00
_cell.angle_beta   90.00
_cell.angle_gamma   90.00
#
_symmetry.space_group_name_H-M   'P 1'
#
loop_
_entity.id
_entity.type
_entity.pdbx_description
1 polymer ?
#
loop_
_entity_poly.entity_id
_entity_poly.type
_entity_poly.pdbx_seq_one_letter_code
_entity_poly.pdbx_strand_id
1 'polypeptide(L)'
;MLAPTAANLASISALLFTLSSAQKCTLQFDGRIPSTFTPASFDAANAFFSQSNVFGQGLAFSQLIQLPAAAAVAPSLFDVAASSAPFEVTISDDSVFAPSADNVQTGFRRAELLPASNTGTDPSTTGVKTLHFSVMKDAARPLNLSHEYQLVFLESNDFSTNQLVLKTGTVIGGGAGGDPDTLQLFGNVNEDPPKVLFSTPFLEGVFHNFAVTLDFDKL
;
A
#
# COMPACT_ATOMS: atom_id res chain seq x y z
N MET A 1 -1.87 7.65 79.16
CA MET A 1 -2.12 6.74 78.01
C MET A 1 -1.80 7.53 76.75
N LEU A 2 -0.64 7.26 76.18
CA LEU A 2 -0.25 7.84 74.88
C LEU A 2 -0.55 6.83 73.78
N ALA A 3 -1.29 7.28 72.75
CA ALA A 3 -1.58 6.47 71.56
C ALA A 3 -0.39 6.55 70.59
N PRO A 4 -0.03 5.47 69.92
CA PRO A 4 1.03 5.51 68.92
C PRO A 4 0.51 6.05 67.57
N THR A 5 1.26 7.02 67.03
CA THR A 5 1.07 7.56 65.68
C THR A 5 1.57 6.55 64.63
N ALA A 6 0.68 6.11 63.76
CA ALA A 6 1.02 5.29 62.61
C ALA A 6 1.69 6.15 61.53
N ALA A 7 2.91 5.82 61.21
CA ALA A 7 3.63 6.41 60.07
C ALA A 7 3.23 5.69 58.78
N ASN A 8 2.58 6.41 57.84
CA ASN A 8 2.26 5.92 56.51
C ASN A 8 3.55 5.94 55.65
N LEU A 9 4.09 4.76 55.37
CA LEU A 9 5.10 4.57 54.31
C LEU A 9 4.39 4.58 52.95
N ALA A 10 4.51 5.68 52.24
CA ALA A 10 4.14 5.74 50.84
C ALA A 10 5.23 5.04 50.00
N SER A 11 4.92 3.85 49.47
CA SER A 11 5.77 3.15 48.50
C SER A 11 5.71 3.85 47.15
N ILE A 12 6.78 4.54 46.77
CA ILE A 12 6.95 5.08 45.42
C ILE A 12 7.39 3.93 44.53
N SER A 13 6.45 3.37 43.75
CA SER A 13 6.77 2.44 42.66
C SER A 13 7.36 3.25 41.51
N ALA A 14 8.70 3.22 41.36
CA ALA A 14 9.38 3.73 40.17
C ALA A 14 9.03 2.85 38.97
N LEU A 15 8.16 3.32 38.06
CA LEU A 15 7.99 2.72 36.77
C LEU A 15 9.31 2.93 35.98
N LEU A 16 10.05 1.86 35.83
CA LEU A 16 11.16 1.79 34.89
C LEU A 16 10.58 1.74 33.46
N PHE A 17 10.48 2.91 32.83
CA PHE A 17 10.31 2.97 31.38
C PHE A 17 11.60 2.47 30.75
N THR A 18 11.62 1.23 30.30
CA THR A 18 12.63 0.79 29.36
C THR A 18 12.42 1.59 28.08
N LEU A 19 13.32 2.50 27.78
CA LEU A 19 13.42 3.14 26.47
C LEU A 19 13.71 2.00 25.48
N SER A 20 12.66 1.46 24.87
CA SER A 20 12.84 0.61 23.72
C SER A 20 13.46 1.50 22.64
N SER A 21 14.72 1.31 22.33
CA SER A 21 15.31 1.95 21.17
C SER A 21 14.57 1.42 19.96
N ALA A 22 13.81 2.29 19.29
CA ALA A 22 13.20 1.95 18.01
C ALA A 22 14.31 1.44 17.09
N GLN A 23 14.12 0.27 16.50
CA GLN A 23 15.07 -0.30 15.56
C GLN A 23 15.31 0.73 14.45
N LYS A 24 16.56 1.17 14.26
CA LYS A 24 16.91 2.05 13.15
C LYS A 24 16.99 1.21 11.87
N CYS A 25 15.87 1.13 11.17
CA CYS A 25 15.83 0.53 9.84
C CYS A 25 16.27 1.56 8.80
N THR A 26 17.12 1.16 7.87
CA THR A 26 17.43 1.99 6.69
C THR A 26 16.21 2.03 5.79
N LEU A 27 15.69 3.23 5.54
CA LEU A 27 14.61 3.43 4.58
C LEU A 27 15.16 3.18 3.16
N GLN A 28 14.59 2.21 2.46
CA GLN A 28 14.99 1.84 1.10
C GLN A 28 14.28 2.70 0.05
N PHE A 29 13.01 2.98 0.29
CA PHE A 29 12.15 3.77 -0.57
C PHE A 29 11.18 4.59 0.28
N ASP A 30 11.01 5.88 -0.05
CA ASP A 30 9.98 6.75 0.51
C ASP A 30 9.07 7.24 -0.62
N GLY A 31 7.89 6.63 -0.73
CA GLY A 31 6.89 6.96 -1.74
C GLY A 31 5.90 8.05 -1.32
N ARG A 32 6.11 8.69 -0.16
CA ARG A 32 5.28 9.80 0.29
C ARG A 32 5.55 11.01 -0.57
N ILE A 33 4.53 11.49 -1.27
CA ILE A 33 4.68 12.67 -2.13
C ILE A 33 4.57 13.96 -1.34
N PRO A 34 5.36 14.99 -1.65
CA PRO A 34 5.21 16.32 -1.06
C PRO A 34 3.82 16.92 -1.33
N SER A 35 3.28 17.65 -0.35
CA SER A 35 1.98 18.33 -0.51
C SER A 35 1.96 19.41 -1.62
N THR A 36 3.11 19.74 -2.15
CA THR A 36 3.27 20.67 -3.29
C THR A 36 3.21 19.98 -4.66
N PHE A 37 3.15 18.64 -4.71
CA PHE A 37 3.03 17.92 -5.97
C PHE A 37 1.71 18.26 -6.67
N THR A 38 1.77 18.21 -7.99
CA THR A 38 0.63 18.26 -8.89
C THR A 38 0.59 16.96 -9.72
N PRO A 39 -0.51 16.59 -10.39
CA PRO A 39 -0.51 15.44 -11.27
C PRO A 39 0.63 15.47 -12.30
N ALA A 40 0.95 16.64 -12.85
CA ALA A 40 2.07 16.82 -13.80
C ALA A 40 3.45 16.57 -13.17
N SER A 41 3.58 16.65 -11.85
CA SER A 41 4.83 16.32 -11.16
C SER A 41 5.21 14.84 -11.30
N PHE A 42 4.22 13.97 -11.52
CA PHE A 42 4.45 12.55 -11.75
C PHE A 42 4.96 12.26 -13.18
N ASP A 43 4.69 13.12 -14.15
CA ASP A 43 5.16 12.98 -15.54
C ASP A 43 6.63 13.41 -15.68
N ALA A 44 7.12 14.23 -14.77
CA ALA A 44 8.51 14.64 -14.74
C ALA A 44 9.39 13.49 -14.21
N ALA A 45 10.63 13.42 -14.68
CA ALA A 45 11.61 12.53 -14.08
C ALA A 45 11.78 12.88 -12.59
N ASN A 46 11.40 11.97 -11.73
CA ASN A 46 11.48 12.15 -10.28
C ASN A 46 12.03 10.88 -9.62
N ALA A 47 12.36 10.98 -8.35
CA ALA A 47 12.94 9.87 -7.59
C ALA A 47 11.89 8.92 -6.99
N PHE A 48 10.58 9.16 -7.20
CA PHE A 48 9.53 8.39 -6.53
C PHE A 48 9.10 7.17 -7.35
N PHE A 49 8.71 7.37 -8.62
CA PHE A 49 8.13 6.31 -9.43
C PHE A 49 8.76 6.22 -10.81
N SER A 50 8.85 5.00 -11.33
CA SER A 50 9.41 4.72 -12.63
C SER A 50 8.50 5.24 -13.75
N GLN A 51 9.06 6.01 -14.67
CA GLN A 51 8.35 6.55 -15.84
C GLN A 51 8.04 5.46 -16.89
N SER A 52 8.74 4.33 -16.86
CA SER A 52 8.61 3.27 -17.88
C SER A 52 7.43 2.34 -17.63
N ASN A 53 6.76 2.43 -16.49
CA ASN A 53 5.73 1.47 -16.06
C ASN A 53 4.35 2.12 -15.82
N VAL A 54 4.00 3.13 -16.62
CA VAL A 54 2.63 3.62 -16.69
C VAL A 54 1.89 2.80 -17.74
N PHE A 55 0.92 2.05 -17.31
CA PHE A 55 0.13 1.20 -18.18
C PHE A 55 -1.27 1.78 -18.37
N GLY A 56 -1.49 2.33 -19.42
CA GLY A 56 -2.69 2.74 -20.10
C GLY A 56 -2.17 3.13 -21.47
N GLN A 57 -2.84 2.81 -22.53
CA GLN A 57 -2.30 3.01 -23.90
C GLN A 57 -1.90 4.48 -24.13
N GLY A 58 -0.63 4.79 -23.91
CA GLY A 58 -0.12 6.14 -24.11
C GLY A 58 -0.57 7.19 -23.10
N LEU A 59 -1.13 6.78 -21.98
CA LEU A 59 -1.51 7.71 -20.91
C LEU A 59 -0.28 8.18 -20.13
N ALA A 60 -0.31 9.44 -19.69
CA ALA A 60 0.63 10.00 -18.74
C ALA A 60 0.11 9.83 -17.29
N PHE A 61 0.99 9.89 -16.30
CA PHE A 61 0.60 9.88 -14.89
C PHE A 61 -0.43 10.97 -14.56
N SER A 62 -0.26 12.17 -15.12
CA SER A 62 -1.17 13.31 -14.92
C SER A 62 -2.62 13.04 -15.35
N GLN A 63 -2.84 12.05 -16.21
CA GLN A 63 -4.17 11.62 -16.65
C GLN A 63 -4.78 10.56 -15.72
N LEU A 64 -3.95 9.89 -14.92
CA LEU A 64 -4.34 8.79 -14.02
C LEU A 64 -4.38 9.23 -12.56
N ILE A 65 -3.53 10.19 -12.17
CA ILE A 65 -3.39 10.61 -10.79
C ILE A 65 -4.31 11.79 -10.50
N GLN A 66 -5.05 11.67 -9.40
CA GLN A 66 -5.85 12.74 -8.83
C GLN A 66 -5.27 13.13 -7.47
N LEU A 67 -5.24 14.44 -7.22
CA LEU A 67 -4.85 14.95 -5.89
C LEU A 67 -6.10 15.53 -5.23
N PRO A 68 -6.60 14.92 -4.16
CA PRO A 68 -7.71 15.47 -3.42
C PRO A 68 -7.32 16.83 -2.82
N ALA A 69 -8.28 17.74 -2.67
CA ALA A 69 -8.04 19.00 -1.96
C ALA A 69 -7.52 18.67 -0.55
N ALA A 70 -6.46 19.32 -0.12
CA ALA A 70 -5.72 19.01 1.11
C ALA A 70 -6.59 18.92 2.39
N ALA A 71 -7.75 19.57 2.40
CA ALA A 71 -8.71 19.50 3.52
C ALA A 71 -9.79 18.40 3.35
N ALA A 72 -9.85 17.73 2.20
CA ALA A 72 -10.95 16.81 1.89
C ALA A 72 -10.68 15.38 2.38
N VAL A 73 -9.42 15.02 2.58
CA VAL A 73 -9.01 13.69 3.00
C VAL A 73 -8.10 13.80 4.22
N ALA A 74 -8.44 13.11 5.31
CA ALA A 74 -7.59 13.02 6.47
C ALA A 74 -6.26 12.32 6.09
N PRO A 75 -5.13 12.71 6.69
CA PRO A 75 -3.87 12.03 6.43
C PRO A 75 -3.93 10.56 6.90
N SER A 76 -3.19 9.69 6.22
CA SER A 76 -2.99 8.32 6.66
C SER A 76 -2.08 8.24 7.89
N LEU A 77 -1.94 7.06 8.49
CA LEU A 77 -1.02 6.86 9.62
C LEU A 77 0.42 7.26 9.27
N PHE A 78 0.82 7.11 8.00
CA PHE A 78 2.20 7.34 7.57
C PHE A 78 2.45 8.77 7.06
N ASP A 79 1.39 9.56 6.84
CA ASP A 79 1.49 10.92 6.31
C ASP A 79 1.78 11.98 7.38
N VAL A 80 1.38 11.76 8.62
CA VAL A 80 1.25 12.80 9.67
C VAL A 80 2.55 13.55 9.95
N ALA A 81 3.70 12.95 9.74
CA ALA A 81 5.00 13.55 10.12
C ALA A 81 5.74 14.23 8.97
N ALA A 82 5.29 14.13 7.73
CA ALA A 82 6.16 14.38 6.58
C ALA A 82 5.71 15.49 5.62
N SER A 83 4.66 16.25 5.93
CA SER A 83 4.10 17.23 5.00
C SER A 83 3.80 16.63 3.61
N SER A 84 3.38 15.37 3.64
CA SER A 84 2.98 14.62 2.46
C SER A 84 1.48 14.79 2.18
N ALA A 85 1.04 14.41 0.99
CA ALA A 85 -0.35 14.43 0.60
C ALA A 85 -0.80 13.04 0.12
N PRO A 86 -2.06 12.64 0.38
CA PRO A 86 -2.63 11.49 -0.27
C PRO A 86 -2.83 11.79 -1.75
N PHE A 87 -2.81 10.74 -2.57
CA PHE A 87 -3.15 10.82 -3.98
C PHE A 87 -3.99 9.60 -4.37
N GLU A 88 -4.75 9.75 -5.42
CA GLU A 88 -5.61 8.71 -5.95
C GLU A 88 -5.09 8.24 -7.30
N VAL A 89 -5.03 6.93 -7.50
CA VAL A 89 -4.79 6.30 -8.79
C VAL A 89 -6.13 5.92 -9.38
N THR A 90 -6.43 6.42 -10.57
CA THR A 90 -7.67 6.11 -11.27
C THR A 90 -7.43 5.16 -12.43
N ILE A 91 -8.46 4.41 -12.79
CA ILE A 91 -8.50 3.58 -14.00
C ILE A 91 -9.78 3.87 -14.77
N SER A 92 -9.74 3.72 -16.09
CA SER A 92 -10.88 3.90 -17.00
C SER A 92 -10.76 2.96 -18.20
N ASP A 93 -11.66 3.09 -19.16
CA ASP A 93 -11.56 2.36 -20.42
C ASP A 93 -10.32 2.74 -21.25
N ASP A 94 -9.76 3.93 -21.01
CA ASP A 94 -8.49 4.34 -21.62
C ASP A 94 -7.28 3.62 -20.98
N SER A 95 -7.46 2.98 -19.82
CA SER A 95 -6.42 2.23 -19.09
C SER A 95 -6.32 0.76 -19.52
N VAL A 96 -6.88 0.38 -20.67
CA VAL A 96 -6.76 -0.99 -21.21
C VAL A 96 -5.29 -1.39 -21.30
N PHE A 97 -4.94 -2.50 -20.68
CA PHE A 97 -3.58 -3.01 -20.69
C PHE A 97 -3.21 -3.57 -22.06
N ALA A 98 -2.12 -3.08 -22.62
CA ALA A 98 -1.58 -3.53 -23.89
C ALA A 98 -0.06 -3.60 -23.83
N PRO A 99 0.52 -4.75 -23.45
CA PRO A 99 1.98 -4.92 -23.42
C PRO A 99 2.64 -4.77 -24.80
N SER A 100 1.86 -4.94 -25.87
CA SER A 100 2.24 -4.61 -27.24
C SER A 100 1.00 -4.22 -28.05
N ALA A 101 1.21 -3.62 -29.24
CA ALA A 101 0.12 -3.26 -30.14
C ALA A 101 -0.75 -4.46 -30.57
N ASP A 102 -0.14 -5.64 -30.64
CA ASP A 102 -0.81 -6.89 -31.04
C ASP A 102 -1.39 -7.68 -29.87
N ASN A 103 -1.17 -7.23 -28.62
CA ASN A 103 -1.64 -7.88 -27.40
C ASN A 103 -2.43 -6.91 -26.54
N VAL A 104 -3.64 -6.57 -26.98
CA VAL A 104 -4.56 -5.71 -26.24
C VAL A 104 -5.46 -6.56 -25.37
N GLN A 105 -5.32 -6.42 -24.05
CA GLN A 105 -6.06 -7.19 -23.06
C GLN A 105 -7.30 -6.43 -22.62
N THR A 106 -8.36 -6.47 -23.42
CA THR A 106 -9.57 -5.67 -23.23
C THR A 106 -10.34 -5.94 -21.93
N GLY A 107 -10.11 -7.07 -21.30
CA GLY A 107 -10.65 -7.42 -19.98
C GLY A 107 -9.82 -6.87 -18.81
N PHE A 108 -8.70 -6.20 -19.07
CA PHE A 108 -7.75 -5.78 -18.06
C PHE A 108 -7.48 -4.27 -18.14
N ARG A 109 -7.63 -3.57 -17.02
CA ARG A 109 -7.30 -2.14 -16.85
C ARG A 109 -6.12 -2.04 -15.91
N ARG A 110 -5.11 -1.26 -16.28
CA ARG A 110 -3.91 -1.11 -15.45
C ARG A 110 -3.46 0.34 -15.36
N ALA A 111 -3.26 0.82 -14.14
CA ALA A 111 -2.55 2.04 -13.81
C ALA A 111 -1.66 1.70 -12.61
N GLU A 112 -0.35 1.88 -12.73
CA GLU A 112 0.61 1.35 -11.78
C GLU A 112 1.68 2.38 -11.42
N LEU A 113 2.00 2.44 -10.14
CA LEU A 113 3.10 3.20 -9.57
C LEU A 113 4.18 2.23 -9.11
N LEU A 114 5.22 2.06 -9.92
CA LEU A 114 6.37 1.24 -9.57
C LEU A 114 7.41 2.11 -8.84
N PRO A 115 7.83 1.79 -7.61
CA PRO A 115 8.91 2.49 -6.94
C PRO A 115 10.16 2.62 -7.80
N ALA A 116 10.68 3.83 -7.99
CA ALA A 116 11.83 4.07 -8.87
C ALA A 116 13.12 3.37 -8.41
N SER A 117 13.24 3.08 -7.11
CA SER A 117 14.35 2.34 -6.53
C SER A 117 14.27 0.83 -6.75
N ASN A 118 13.14 0.32 -7.24
CA ASN A 118 12.97 -1.12 -7.46
C ASN A 118 13.60 -1.55 -8.79
N THR A 119 14.88 -1.83 -8.76
CA THR A 119 15.63 -2.35 -9.91
C THR A 119 15.68 -3.88 -9.97
N GLY A 120 15.11 -4.56 -8.96
CA GLY A 120 15.20 -6.02 -8.79
C GLY A 120 16.57 -6.51 -8.27
N THR A 121 17.53 -5.61 -8.12
CA THR A 121 18.91 -5.93 -7.70
C THR A 121 19.44 -5.03 -6.58
N ASP A 122 18.67 -4.05 -6.15
CA ASP A 122 19.03 -3.16 -5.05
C ASP A 122 18.75 -3.79 -3.67
N PRO A 123 19.23 -3.17 -2.57
CA PRO A 123 19.00 -3.68 -1.22
C PRO A 123 17.53 -3.79 -0.80
N SER A 124 16.57 -3.23 -1.56
CA SER A 124 15.15 -3.33 -1.26
C SER A 124 14.59 -4.74 -1.48
N THR A 125 15.28 -5.58 -2.24
CA THR A 125 14.87 -6.94 -2.61
C THR A 125 15.73 -8.04 -1.99
N THR A 126 16.45 -7.76 -0.91
CA THR A 126 17.29 -8.74 -0.20
C THR A 126 17.04 -8.71 1.29
N GLY A 127 17.17 -9.85 1.97
CA GLY A 127 16.96 -10.00 3.41
C GLY A 127 15.53 -9.68 3.83
N VAL A 128 15.34 -9.29 5.08
CA VAL A 128 14.02 -8.97 5.63
C VAL A 128 13.69 -7.50 5.41
N LYS A 129 12.56 -7.24 4.79
CA LYS A 129 12.04 -5.89 4.53
C LYS A 129 10.59 -5.76 4.98
N THR A 130 10.20 -4.56 5.39
CA THR A 130 8.80 -4.25 5.70
C THR A 130 8.31 -3.16 4.74
N LEU A 131 7.25 -3.46 4.01
CA LEU A 131 6.51 -2.53 3.18
C LEU A 131 5.39 -1.92 3.99
N HIS A 132 5.40 -0.59 4.12
CA HIS A 132 4.31 0.18 4.74
C HIS A 132 3.53 0.89 3.65
N PHE A 133 2.20 0.78 3.68
CA PHE A 133 1.31 1.48 2.77
C PHE A 133 -0.06 1.68 3.39
N SER A 134 -0.81 2.64 2.83
CA SER A 134 -2.19 2.93 3.23
C SER A 134 -3.07 3.00 2.00
N VAL A 135 -4.25 2.41 2.07
CA VAL A 135 -5.26 2.43 1.01
C VAL A 135 -6.60 2.93 1.55
N MET A 136 -7.32 3.69 0.75
CA MET A 136 -8.67 4.16 1.03
C MET A 136 -9.48 4.17 -0.26
N LYS A 137 -10.79 3.90 -0.20
CA LYS A 137 -11.70 4.10 -1.33
C LYS A 137 -12.06 5.57 -1.46
N ASP A 138 -12.17 6.07 -2.71
CA ASP A 138 -12.83 7.34 -2.97
C ASP A 138 -14.33 7.14 -3.20
N ALA A 139 -15.16 7.68 -2.31
CA ALA A 139 -16.61 7.60 -2.42
C ALA A 139 -17.18 8.36 -3.64
N ALA A 140 -16.43 9.35 -4.17
CA ALA A 140 -16.84 10.10 -5.36
C ALA A 140 -16.63 9.28 -6.65
N ARG A 141 -15.74 8.29 -6.63
CA ARG A 141 -15.44 7.36 -7.72
C ARG A 141 -15.46 5.91 -7.20
N PRO A 142 -16.65 5.39 -6.87
CA PRO A 142 -16.77 4.09 -6.23
C PRO A 142 -16.27 2.96 -7.13
N LEU A 143 -15.69 1.95 -6.51
CA LEU A 143 -15.29 0.73 -7.19
C LEU A 143 -16.53 -0.05 -7.66
N ASN A 144 -16.45 -0.66 -8.85
CA ASN A 144 -17.43 -1.63 -9.28
C ASN A 144 -17.04 -3.01 -8.70
N LEU A 145 -17.65 -3.38 -7.59
CA LEU A 145 -17.31 -4.59 -6.85
C LEU A 145 -17.59 -5.91 -7.61
N SER A 146 -18.18 -5.86 -8.80
CA SER A 146 -18.24 -7.05 -9.68
C SER A 146 -16.90 -7.37 -10.37
N HIS A 147 -15.94 -6.45 -10.31
CA HIS A 147 -14.58 -6.64 -10.82
C HIS A 147 -13.62 -7.01 -9.70
N GLU A 148 -12.51 -7.65 -10.05
CA GLU A 148 -11.36 -7.79 -9.17
C GLU A 148 -10.47 -6.56 -9.29
N TYR A 149 -10.00 -6.05 -8.16
CA TYR A 149 -8.98 -5.00 -8.08
C TYR A 149 -7.76 -5.53 -7.35
N GLN A 150 -6.58 -5.40 -7.96
CA GLN A 150 -5.29 -5.61 -7.32
C GLN A 150 -4.73 -4.24 -6.95
N LEU A 151 -4.71 -3.93 -5.65
CA LEU A 151 -4.40 -2.59 -5.15
C LEU A 151 -2.90 -2.41 -4.87
N VAL A 152 -2.26 -3.44 -4.33
CA VAL A 152 -0.82 -3.48 -4.05
C VAL A 152 -0.34 -4.89 -4.33
N PHE A 153 0.77 -5.04 -5.04
CA PHE A 153 1.34 -6.35 -5.30
C PHE A 153 2.86 -6.31 -5.37
N LEU A 154 3.48 -7.44 -5.13
CA LEU A 154 4.89 -7.69 -5.35
C LEU A 154 5.03 -8.84 -6.36
N GLU A 155 5.43 -8.50 -7.56
CA GLU A 155 5.62 -9.46 -8.65
C GLU A 155 7.08 -9.96 -8.67
N SER A 156 7.27 -11.23 -9.01
CA SER A 156 8.60 -11.77 -9.23
C SER A 156 9.25 -11.17 -10.49
N ASN A 157 10.58 -11.10 -10.52
CA ASN A 157 11.32 -10.47 -11.63
C ASN A 157 11.12 -11.16 -12.99
N ASP A 158 10.72 -12.41 -12.99
CA ASP A 158 10.40 -13.19 -14.18
C ASP A 158 8.90 -13.13 -14.58
N PHE A 159 8.12 -12.32 -13.87
CA PHE A 159 6.67 -12.15 -14.06
C PHE A 159 5.85 -13.44 -13.90
N SER A 160 6.40 -14.46 -13.25
CA SER A 160 5.74 -15.75 -13.11
C SER A 160 4.72 -15.81 -11.99
N THR A 161 4.84 -14.94 -10.98
CA THR A 161 3.96 -14.93 -9.80
C THR A 161 3.95 -13.59 -9.08
N ASN A 162 2.87 -13.33 -8.35
CA ASN A 162 2.86 -12.33 -7.29
C ASN A 162 3.15 -13.01 -5.96
N GLN A 163 4.21 -12.58 -5.28
CA GLN A 163 4.61 -13.07 -3.96
C GLN A 163 3.66 -12.61 -2.85
N LEU A 164 3.06 -11.46 -3.06
CA LEU A 164 1.93 -10.96 -2.28
C LEU A 164 1.03 -10.10 -3.17
N VAL A 165 -0.27 -10.07 -2.86
CA VAL A 165 -1.20 -9.14 -3.50
C VAL A 165 -2.34 -8.78 -2.56
N LEU A 166 -2.64 -7.47 -2.44
CA LEU A 166 -3.84 -6.97 -1.79
C LEU A 166 -4.94 -6.79 -2.83
N LYS A 167 -6.04 -7.49 -2.65
CA LYS A 167 -7.21 -7.48 -3.56
C LYS A 167 -8.47 -6.97 -2.88
N THR A 168 -9.40 -6.52 -3.70
CA THR A 168 -10.81 -6.25 -3.32
C THR A 168 -11.72 -6.51 -4.52
N GLY A 169 -13.02 -6.47 -4.30
CA GLY A 169 -14.02 -6.82 -5.32
C GLY A 169 -14.26 -8.33 -5.43
N THR A 170 -14.81 -8.74 -6.55
CA THR A 170 -15.04 -10.16 -6.84
C THR A 170 -13.75 -10.82 -7.30
N VAL A 171 -13.08 -11.55 -6.41
CA VAL A 171 -11.79 -12.19 -6.68
C VAL A 171 -11.95 -13.34 -7.67
N ILE A 172 -11.25 -13.27 -8.79
CA ILE A 172 -11.24 -14.27 -9.85
C ILE A 172 -10.36 -15.47 -9.43
N GLY A 173 -10.85 -16.68 -9.66
CA GLY A 173 -10.10 -17.89 -9.31
C GLY A 173 -10.20 -18.33 -7.85
N GLY A 174 -11.04 -17.68 -7.06
CA GLY A 174 -11.33 -18.06 -5.68
C GLY A 174 -10.56 -17.22 -4.66
N GLY A 175 -11.28 -16.34 -4.02
CA GLY A 175 -10.86 -15.69 -2.78
C GLY A 175 -11.44 -16.43 -1.57
N ALA A 176 -11.38 -15.81 -0.38
CA ALA A 176 -12.03 -16.34 0.81
C ALA A 176 -13.57 -16.45 0.67
N GLY A 177 -14.14 -15.97 -0.44
CA GLY A 177 -15.58 -15.79 -0.62
C GLY A 177 -16.14 -14.67 0.25
N GLY A 178 -17.44 -14.49 0.23
CA GLY A 178 -18.11 -13.52 1.09
C GLY A 178 -18.34 -12.16 0.45
N ASP A 179 -18.32 -11.11 1.26
CA ASP A 179 -18.61 -9.74 0.81
C ASP A 179 -17.47 -9.23 -0.09
N PRO A 180 -17.75 -8.87 -1.36
CA PRO A 180 -16.73 -8.33 -2.25
C PRO A 180 -16.17 -6.97 -1.78
N ASP A 181 -16.84 -6.28 -0.86
CA ASP A 181 -16.32 -5.05 -0.24
C ASP A 181 -15.36 -5.34 0.93
N THR A 182 -14.43 -6.23 0.66
CA THR A 182 -13.44 -6.72 1.64
C THR A 182 -12.03 -6.60 1.05
N LEU A 183 -11.09 -6.08 1.83
CA LEU A 183 -9.66 -6.18 1.52
C LEU A 183 -9.16 -7.58 1.88
N GLN A 184 -8.50 -8.25 0.94
CA GLN A 184 -7.90 -9.56 1.12
C GLN A 184 -6.43 -9.51 0.73
N LEU A 185 -5.54 -9.80 1.67
CA LEU A 185 -4.11 -9.93 1.41
C LEU A 185 -3.79 -11.41 1.17
N PHE A 186 -3.30 -11.70 -0.01
CA PHE A 186 -2.84 -13.02 -0.41
C PHE A 186 -1.32 -13.12 -0.30
N GLY A 187 -0.83 -14.32 -0.02
CA GLY A 187 0.56 -14.71 -0.22
C GLY A 187 0.86 -15.02 -1.69
N ASN A 188 1.79 -15.95 -1.92
CA ASN A 188 2.13 -16.37 -3.28
C ASN A 188 0.90 -16.91 -4.01
N VAL A 189 0.54 -16.26 -5.11
CA VAL A 189 -0.70 -16.57 -5.87
C VAL A 189 -0.61 -17.86 -6.69
N ASN A 190 0.58 -18.47 -6.80
CA ASN A 190 0.75 -19.79 -7.44
C ASN A 190 0.48 -20.95 -6.47
N GLU A 191 0.23 -20.69 -5.18
CA GLU A 191 -0.30 -21.71 -4.28
C GLU A 191 -1.75 -22.08 -4.68
N ASP A 192 -2.09 -23.35 -4.66
CA ASP A 192 -3.43 -23.82 -4.99
C ASP A 192 -4.05 -24.61 -3.81
N PRO A 193 -5.08 -24.05 -3.15
CA PRO A 193 -5.68 -22.72 -3.36
C PRO A 193 -4.79 -21.59 -2.86
N PRO A 194 -4.90 -20.37 -3.45
CA PRO A 194 -4.16 -19.20 -2.98
C PRO A 194 -4.48 -18.90 -1.51
N LYS A 195 -3.45 -18.68 -0.71
CA LYS A 195 -3.60 -18.47 0.74
C LYS A 195 -3.96 -17.03 1.07
N VAL A 196 -5.12 -16.80 1.65
CA VAL A 196 -5.47 -15.53 2.27
C VAL A 196 -4.76 -15.41 3.62
N LEU A 197 -3.86 -14.43 3.74
CA LEU A 197 -3.07 -14.15 4.94
C LEU A 197 -3.82 -13.24 5.91
N PHE A 198 -4.61 -12.31 5.38
CA PHE A 198 -5.39 -11.34 6.15
C PHE A 198 -6.62 -10.88 5.37
N SER A 199 -7.68 -10.54 6.08
CA SER A 199 -8.92 -10.02 5.49
C SER A 199 -9.59 -9.03 6.44
N THR A 200 -10.18 -7.95 5.90
CA THR A 200 -10.94 -6.95 6.67
C THR A 200 -11.94 -6.25 5.75
N PRO A 201 -13.11 -5.79 6.26
CA PRO A 201 -14.00 -4.94 5.47
C PRO A 201 -13.27 -3.71 4.92
N PHE A 202 -13.54 -3.36 3.67
CA PHE A 202 -12.97 -2.16 3.05
C PHE A 202 -13.90 -0.96 3.30
N LEU A 203 -13.70 -0.27 4.41
CA LEU A 203 -14.57 0.82 4.85
C LEU A 203 -14.34 2.08 4.02
N GLU A 204 -15.41 2.83 3.75
CA GLU A 204 -15.32 4.12 3.06
C GLU A 204 -14.76 5.23 3.95
N GLY A 205 -14.00 6.15 3.36
CA GLY A 205 -13.48 7.33 4.05
C GLY A 205 -12.47 7.05 5.16
N VAL A 206 -11.95 5.82 5.23
CA VAL A 206 -10.99 5.38 6.23
C VAL A 206 -9.76 4.81 5.54
N PHE A 207 -8.57 5.27 5.94
CA PHE A 207 -7.33 4.62 5.53
C PHE A 207 -7.13 3.30 6.27
N HIS A 208 -6.95 2.24 5.50
CA HIS A 208 -6.46 0.95 5.97
C HIS A 208 -4.95 0.96 5.86
N ASN A 209 -4.26 0.87 7.01
CA ASN A 209 -2.82 0.99 7.10
C ASN A 209 -2.21 -0.40 7.26
N PHE A 210 -1.26 -0.74 6.40
CA PHE A 210 -0.62 -2.04 6.37
C PHE A 210 0.88 -1.94 6.64
N ALA A 211 1.40 -2.97 7.29
CA ALA A 211 2.82 -3.25 7.40
C ALA A 211 3.03 -4.73 7.07
N VAL A 212 3.60 -5.00 5.90
CA VAL A 212 3.85 -6.37 5.43
C VAL A 212 5.34 -6.64 5.45
N THR A 213 5.75 -7.62 6.26
CA THR A 213 7.15 -8.03 6.35
C THR A 213 7.40 -9.24 5.45
N LEU A 214 8.41 -9.12 4.61
CA LEU A 214 8.84 -10.12 3.64
C LEU A 214 10.28 -10.54 3.95
N ASP A 215 10.55 -11.81 3.87
CA ASP A 215 11.90 -12.40 3.96
C ASP A 215 12.32 -12.85 2.56
N PHE A 216 13.00 -11.95 1.84
CA PHE A 216 13.42 -12.17 0.45
C PHE A 216 14.41 -13.32 0.28
N ASP A 217 15.04 -13.78 1.35
CA ASP A 217 15.93 -14.93 1.31
C ASP A 217 15.16 -16.27 1.35
N LYS A 218 13.81 -16.21 1.57
CA LYS A 218 12.91 -17.36 1.67
C LYS A 218 11.71 -17.34 0.70
N LEU A 219 11.64 -16.31 -0.13
CA LEU A 219 10.61 -16.20 -1.17
C LEU A 219 10.93 -17.08 -2.37
#